data_a700b2a1109c8fac93d946c71420e41d
#
_entry.id   a700b2a1109c8fac93d946c71420e41d
#
_cell.length_a   1.000
_cell.length_b   1.000
_cell.length_c   1.000
_cell.angle_alpha   90.00
_cell.angle_beta   90.00
_cell.angle_gamma   90.00
#
_symmetry.space_group_name_H-M   'P 1'
#
loop_
_entity.id
_entity.type
_entity.pdbx_description
1 polymer ?
#
loop_
_entity_poly.entity_id
_entity_poly.type
_entity_poly.pdbx_seq_one_letter_code
_entity_poly.pdbx_strand_id
1 'polypeptide(L)'
;MKMINLEDISIGMSLPMMVLPPISRQTLAVYCGASGDHNPIHVDIDFAKESGLDDVIAHGMLVMSYLGRMLTSWAPPQMLKSFESRFLKMTRIGDIITVKGEVIDKSIVNNKWVIDLDLEAYDQSGEVKLSGNASIVLI
;
A
#
# COMPACT_ATOMS: atom_id res chain seq x y z
N MET A 1 -12.86 11.51 12.78
CA MET A 1 -11.62 10.73 12.72
C MET A 1 -11.42 10.09 14.10
N LYS A 2 -11.37 8.77 14.18
CA LYS A 2 -11.22 8.06 15.46
C LYS A 2 -9.80 8.30 15.97
N MET A 3 -9.65 8.87 17.17
CA MET A 3 -8.32 8.94 17.80
C MET A 3 -7.87 7.52 18.15
N ILE A 4 -6.65 7.18 17.79
CA ILE A 4 -6.03 5.92 18.21
C ILE A 4 -5.71 6.04 19.68
N ASN A 5 -6.26 5.10 20.47
CA ASN A 5 -5.91 5.00 21.88
C ASN A 5 -4.79 3.98 22.07
N LEU A 6 -3.73 4.37 22.74
CA LEU A 6 -2.59 3.51 23.03
C LEU A 6 -2.99 2.20 23.75
N GLU A 7 -4.01 2.25 24.59
CA GLU A 7 -4.52 1.09 25.36
C GLU A 7 -5.14 0.03 24.45
N ASP A 8 -5.63 0.44 23.26
CA ASP A 8 -6.24 -0.45 22.28
C ASP A 8 -5.21 -1.10 21.34
N ILE A 9 -3.92 -0.73 21.46
CA ILE A 9 -2.85 -1.23 20.58
C ILE A 9 -2.05 -2.31 21.30
N SER A 10 -1.97 -3.49 20.70
CA SER A 10 -1.14 -4.61 21.18
C SER A 10 -0.27 -5.17 20.04
N ILE A 11 0.90 -5.71 20.40
CA ILE A 11 1.76 -6.42 19.45
C ILE A 11 1.00 -7.65 18.93
N GLY A 12 1.06 -7.88 17.61
CA GLY A 12 0.29 -8.91 16.92
C GLY A 12 -1.11 -8.46 16.48
N MET A 13 -1.53 -7.26 16.84
CA MET A 13 -2.81 -6.71 16.40
C MET A 13 -2.79 -6.42 14.91
N SER A 14 -3.82 -6.89 14.21
CA SER A 14 -4.03 -6.56 12.79
C SER A 14 -4.76 -5.23 12.62
N LEU A 15 -4.32 -4.43 11.68
CA LEU A 15 -5.05 -3.26 11.21
C LEU A 15 -6.30 -3.71 10.42
N PRO A 16 -7.35 -2.87 10.34
CA PRO A 16 -8.47 -3.16 9.43
C PRO A 16 -7.98 -3.34 7.99
N MET A 17 -8.18 -4.54 7.45
CA MET A 17 -7.83 -4.85 6.07
C MET A 17 -8.67 -4.03 5.09
N MET A 18 -8.10 -3.76 3.92
CA MET A 18 -8.76 -3.08 2.81
C MET A 18 -8.66 -3.94 1.56
N VAL A 19 -9.79 -4.22 0.94
CA VAL A 19 -9.86 -4.91 -0.36
C VAL A 19 -10.24 -3.87 -1.40
N LEU A 20 -9.40 -3.70 -2.42
CA LEU A 20 -9.59 -2.68 -3.46
C LEU A 20 -10.34 -3.28 -4.65
N PRO A 21 -11.08 -2.45 -5.42
CA PRO A 21 -11.67 -2.89 -6.68
C PRO A 21 -10.61 -3.47 -7.63
N PRO A 22 -10.99 -4.37 -8.56
CA PRO A 22 -10.06 -4.89 -9.56
C PRO A 22 -9.35 -3.77 -10.31
N ILE A 23 -8.05 -3.94 -10.54
CA ILE A 23 -7.26 -3.00 -11.32
C ILE A 23 -7.84 -2.91 -12.74
N SER A 24 -8.25 -1.70 -13.15
CA SER A 24 -8.81 -1.43 -14.46
C SER A 24 -7.91 -0.49 -15.28
N ARG A 25 -8.06 -0.54 -16.61
CA ARG A 25 -7.38 0.42 -17.51
C ARG A 25 -7.72 1.86 -17.16
N GLN A 26 -8.98 2.11 -16.77
CA GLN A 26 -9.41 3.44 -16.33
C GLN A 26 -8.67 3.89 -15.07
N THR A 27 -8.50 3.01 -14.09
CA THR A 27 -7.72 3.30 -12.88
C THR A 27 -6.30 3.70 -13.23
N LEU A 28 -5.64 2.96 -14.15
CA LEU A 28 -4.28 3.26 -14.56
C LEU A 28 -4.18 4.60 -15.32
N ALA A 29 -5.14 4.89 -16.21
CA ALA A 29 -5.18 6.17 -16.93
C ALA A 29 -5.36 7.36 -15.97
N VAL A 30 -6.25 7.24 -14.99
CA VAL A 30 -6.46 8.27 -13.96
C VAL A 30 -5.20 8.45 -13.11
N TYR A 31 -4.55 7.34 -12.72
CA TYR A 31 -3.33 7.39 -11.91
C TYR A 31 -2.17 8.01 -12.68
N CYS A 32 -2.03 7.77 -13.98
CA CYS A 32 -1.05 8.47 -14.83
C CYS A 32 -1.17 9.99 -14.70
N GLY A 33 -2.40 10.50 -14.81
CA GLY A 33 -2.67 11.93 -14.70
C GLY A 33 -2.42 12.47 -13.28
N ALA A 34 -2.82 11.72 -12.26
CA ALA A 34 -2.69 12.13 -10.86
C ALA A 34 -1.24 12.08 -10.36
N SER A 35 -0.46 11.08 -10.77
CA SER A 35 0.91 10.86 -10.31
C SER A 35 1.98 11.57 -11.15
N GLY A 36 1.65 11.89 -12.41
CA GLY A 36 2.63 12.36 -13.38
C GLY A 36 3.53 11.23 -13.95
N ASP A 37 3.29 9.98 -13.58
CA ASP A 37 3.98 8.82 -14.15
C ASP A 37 3.28 8.39 -15.44
N HIS A 38 3.77 8.92 -16.56
CA HIS A 38 3.23 8.69 -17.90
C HIS A 38 3.98 7.59 -18.68
N ASN A 39 4.67 6.68 -17.98
CA ASN A 39 5.32 5.57 -18.68
C ASN A 39 4.28 4.78 -19.48
N PRO A 40 4.45 4.65 -20.82
CA PRO A 40 3.47 4.00 -21.66
C PRO A 40 3.20 2.54 -21.32
N ILE A 41 4.08 1.88 -20.57
CA ILE A 41 3.88 0.49 -20.13
C ILE A 41 2.61 0.29 -19.28
N HIS A 42 2.05 1.37 -18.74
CA HIS A 42 0.85 1.34 -17.90
C HIS A 42 -0.45 1.61 -18.67
N VAL A 43 -0.37 2.17 -19.88
CA VAL A 43 -1.56 2.63 -20.63
C VAL A 43 -1.58 2.23 -22.10
N ASP A 44 -0.43 1.89 -22.70
CA ASP A 44 -0.29 1.53 -24.09
C ASP A 44 -0.01 0.03 -24.22
N ILE A 45 -1.03 -0.71 -24.69
CA ILE A 45 -0.92 -2.17 -24.81
C ILE A 45 0.08 -2.58 -25.90
N ASP A 46 0.23 -1.79 -26.97
CA ASP A 46 1.18 -2.11 -28.02
C ASP A 46 2.61 -1.95 -27.51
N PHE A 47 2.87 -0.88 -26.78
CA PHE A 47 4.16 -0.68 -26.09
C PHE A 47 4.45 -1.79 -25.09
N ALA A 48 3.46 -2.19 -24.29
CA ALA A 48 3.62 -3.28 -23.30
C ALA A 48 3.99 -4.59 -23.99
N LYS A 49 3.31 -4.95 -25.11
CA LYS A 49 3.60 -6.15 -25.88
C LYS A 49 4.98 -6.11 -26.54
N GLU A 50 5.38 -4.97 -27.11
CA GLU A 50 6.75 -4.77 -27.65
C GLU A 50 7.81 -4.91 -26.54
N SER A 51 7.45 -4.60 -25.30
CA SER A 51 8.30 -4.75 -24.12
C SER A 51 8.30 -6.18 -23.54
N GLY A 52 7.59 -7.13 -24.16
CA GLY A 52 7.55 -8.54 -23.77
C GLY A 52 6.48 -8.88 -22.72
N LEU A 53 5.51 -7.99 -22.51
CA LEU A 53 4.35 -8.23 -21.63
C LEU A 53 3.11 -8.61 -22.44
N ASP A 54 2.19 -9.34 -21.82
CA ASP A 54 0.91 -9.69 -22.47
C ASP A 54 -0.07 -8.51 -22.51
N ASP A 55 0.01 -7.63 -21.52
CA ASP A 55 -0.84 -6.46 -21.33
C ASP A 55 -0.10 -5.38 -20.54
N VAL A 56 -0.72 -4.21 -20.40
CA VAL A 56 -0.22 -3.16 -19.50
C VAL A 56 -0.19 -3.66 -18.06
N ILE A 57 0.69 -3.09 -17.25
CA ILE A 57 0.82 -3.40 -15.84
C ILE A 57 0.47 -2.20 -14.98
N ALA A 58 0.03 -2.43 -13.75
CA ALA A 58 -0.23 -1.36 -12.80
C ALA A 58 1.08 -0.71 -12.34
N HIS A 59 1.02 0.59 -12.08
CA HIS A 59 2.09 1.29 -11.39
C HIS A 59 2.33 0.66 -10.01
N GLY A 60 3.56 0.35 -9.67
CA GLY A 60 3.89 -0.11 -8.33
C GLY A 60 3.48 0.90 -7.26
N MET A 61 3.67 2.19 -7.51
CA MET A 61 3.28 3.26 -6.60
C MET A 61 1.76 3.37 -6.41
N LEU A 62 0.94 2.94 -7.36
CA LEU A 62 -0.51 2.82 -7.15
C LEU A 62 -0.81 1.81 -6.03
N VAL A 63 -0.18 0.64 -6.08
CA VAL A 63 -0.35 -0.40 -5.05
C VAL A 63 0.20 0.07 -3.70
N MET A 64 1.35 0.77 -3.69
CA MET A 64 1.87 1.40 -2.49
C MET A 64 0.89 2.43 -1.91
N SER A 65 0.18 3.18 -2.76
CA SER A 65 -0.84 4.14 -2.30
C SER A 65 -1.99 3.47 -1.55
N TYR A 66 -2.31 2.22 -1.87
CA TYR A 66 -3.34 1.46 -1.15
C TYR A 66 -2.91 1.14 0.28
N LEU A 67 -1.64 0.78 0.49
CA LEU A 67 -1.06 0.66 1.83
C LEU A 67 -1.12 2.00 2.58
N GLY A 68 -0.75 3.09 1.91
CA GLY A 68 -0.84 4.44 2.48
C GLY A 68 -2.27 4.82 2.89
N ARG A 69 -3.28 4.47 2.09
CA ARG A 69 -4.70 4.67 2.42
C ARG A 69 -5.10 3.88 3.67
N MET A 70 -4.69 2.63 3.79
CA MET A 70 -4.95 1.84 4.99
C MET A 70 -4.34 2.51 6.23
N LEU A 71 -3.08 2.91 6.16
CA LEU A 71 -2.38 3.58 7.24
C LEU A 71 -3.09 4.88 7.66
N THR A 72 -3.44 5.74 6.70
CA THR A 72 -4.09 7.03 6.98
C THR A 72 -5.58 6.92 7.35
N SER A 73 -6.20 5.79 7.06
CA SER A 73 -7.54 5.45 7.57
C SER A 73 -7.49 4.98 9.03
N TRP A 74 -6.37 4.40 9.45
CA TRP A 74 -6.17 3.93 10.81
C TRP A 74 -5.59 5.02 11.72
N ALA A 75 -4.57 5.77 11.24
CA ALA A 75 -3.90 6.82 11.99
C ALA A 75 -3.93 8.16 11.25
N PRO A 76 -4.02 9.31 11.96
CA PRO A 76 -3.83 10.62 11.33
C PRO A 76 -2.51 10.68 10.57
N PRO A 77 -2.48 11.28 9.35
CA PRO A 77 -1.25 11.37 8.55
C PRO A 77 -0.07 12.01 9.29
N GLN A 78 -0.33 12.94 10.21
CA GLN A 78 0.70 13.62 11.00
C GLN A 78 1.45 12.69 11.96
N MET A 79 0.86 11.53 12.28
CA MET A 79 1.48 10.51 13.13
C MET A 79 2.39 9.58 12.32
N LEU A 80 2.27 9.54 10.99
CA LEU A 80 3.08 8.70 10.13
C LEU A 80 4.51 9.25 10.06
N LYS A 81 5.45 8.56 10.72
CA LYS A 81 6.86 8.97 10.78
C LYS A 81 7.66 8.43 9.61
N SER A 82 7.42 7.17 9.24
CA SER A 82 8.07 6.50 8.12
C SER A 82 7.13 5.52 7.46
N PHE A 83 7.30 5.34 6.17
CA PHE A 83 6.56 4.38 5.35
C PHE A 83 7.45 3.99 4.18
N GLU A 84 7.78 2.72 4.08
CA GLU A 84 8.56 2.18 2.98
C GLU A 84 8.03 0.83 2.53
N SER A 85 8.29 0.48 1.28
CA SER A 85 7.91 -0.82 0.74
C SER A 85 8.89 -1.31 -0.33
N ARG A 86 8.89 -2.61 -0.56
CA ARG A 86 9.58 -3.30 -1.64
C ARG A 86 8.56 -3.80 -2.65
N PHE A 87 8.83 -3.56 -3.92
CA PHE A 87 8.06 -4.07 -5.04
C PHE A 87 8.57 -5.47 -5.38
N LEU A 88 7.74 -6.51 -5.19
CA LEU A 88 8.14 -7.90 -5.31
C LEU A 88 7.66 -8.53 -6.61
N LYS A 89 6.43 -8.21 -7.03
CA LYS A 89 5.77 -8.78 -8.20
C LYS A 89 4.96 -7.71 -8.93
N MET A 90 4.84 -7.86 -10.25
CA MET A 90 3.98 -7.00 -11.06
C MET A 90 2.51 -7.21 -10.71
N THR A 91 1.76 -6.12 -10.67
CA THR A 91 0.30 -6.13 -10.53
C THR A 91 -0.32 -5.95 -11.91
N ARG A 92 -1.28 -6.79 -12.25
CA ARG A 92 -1.89 -6.89 -13.57
C ARG A 92 -3.29 -6.30 -13.61
N ILE A 93 -3.77 -6.03 -14.81
CA ILE A 93 -5.20 -5.74 -15.03
C ILE A 93 -6.04 -6.89 -14.48
N GLY A 94 -7.08 -6.54 -13.72
CA GLY A 94 -7.99 -7.50 -13.09
C GLY A 94 -7.56 -7.98 -11.70
N ASP A 95 -6.32 -7.73 -11.27
CA ASP A 95 -5.89 -8.09 -9.92
C ASP A 95 -6.72 -7.35 -8.87
N ILE A 96 -7.17 -8.09 -7.87
CA ILE A 96 -7.88 -7.58 -6.69
C ILE A 96 -6.87 -7.53 -5.55
N ILE A 97 -6.46 -6.33 -5.19
CA ILE A 97 -5.45 -6.13 -4.16
C ILE A 97 -6.09 -6.03 -2.79
N THR A 98 -5.60 -6.85 -1.88
CA THR A 98 -5.86 -6.75 -0.44
C THR A 98 -4.61 -6.19 0.25
N VAL A 99 -4.80 -5.19 1.09
CA VAL A 99 -3.74 -4.64 1.94
C VAL A 99 -4.00 -4.97 3.39
N LYS A 100 -2.96 -5.38 4.10
CA LYS A 100 -2.98 -5.69 5.53
C LYS A 100 -1.78 -5.09 6.24
N GLY A 101 -1.93 -4.90 7.53
CA GLY A 101 -0.87 -4.44 8.42
C GLY A 101 -0.98 -5.12 9.77
N GLU A 102 0.14 -5.30 10.43
CA GLU A 102 0.23 -5.89 11.77
C GLU A 102 1.16 -5.06 12.64
N VAL A 103 0.79 -4.87 13.89
CA VAL A 103 1.65 -4.22 14.89
C VAL A 103 2.74 -5.21 15.31
N ILE A 104 3.99 -4.88 15.01
CA ILE A 104 5.15 -5.73 15.31
C ILE A 104 5.95 -5.25 16.53
N ASP A 105 5.88 -3.96 16.85
CA ASP A 105 6.51 -3.40 18.04
C ASP A 105 5.75 -2.18 18.60
N LYS A 106 5.95 -1.93 19.88
CA LYS A 106 5.37 -0.82 20.62
C LYS A 106 6.39 -0.35 21.66
N SER A 107 7.06 0.72 21.39
CA SER A 107 8.20 1.21 22.15
C SER A 107 8.10 2.72 22.47
N ILE A 108 8.95 3.20 23.39
CA ILE A 108 9.06 4.63 23.72
C ILE A 108 10.39 5.14 23.17
N VAL A 109 10.31 6.13 22.28
CA VAL A 109 11.48 6.82 21.72
C VAL A 109 11.31 8.34 21.94
N ASN A 110 12.27 8.96 22.59
CA ASN A 110 12.24 10.40 22.93
C ASN A 110 10.93 10.83 23.63
N ASN A 111 10.51 10.05 24.62
CA ASN A 111 9.27 10.24 25.41
C ASN A 111 7.96 10.20 24.58
N LYS A 112 8.00 9.60 23.39
CA LYS A 112 6.80 9.37 22.57
C LYS A 112 6.65 7.89 22.29
N TRP A 113 5.39 7.43 22.25
CA TRP A 113 5.10 6.07 21.81
C TRP A 113 5.29 5.96 20.29
N VAL A 114 6.02 4.94 19.90
CA VAL A 114 6.24 4.54 18.51
C VAL A 114 5.64 3.16 18.32
N ILE A 115 4.82 3.04 17.28
CA ILE A 115 4.18 1.78 16.88
C ILE A 115 4.78 1.40 15.53
N ASP A 116 5.46 0.28 15.48
CA ASP A 116 6.02 -0.24 14.25
C ASP A 116 5.09 -1.30 13.64
N LEU A 117 4.91 -1.20 12.34
CA LEU A 117 3.96 -1.98 11.55
C LEU A 117 4.69 -2.75 10.46
N ASP A 118 4.32 -4.01 10.28
CA ASP A 118 4.62 -4.79 9.09
C ASP A 118 3.44 -4.70 8.11
N LEU A 119 3.73 -4.56 6.81
CA LEU A 119 2.74 -4.25 5.79
C LEU A 119 2.87 -5.20 4.61
N GLU A 120 1.74 -5.58 4.04
CA GLU A 120 1.69 -6.46 2.89
C GLU A 120 0.51 -6.10 1.96
N ALA A 121 0.77 -6.13 0.66
CA ALA A 121 -0.25 -6.06 -0.38
C ALA A 121 -0.16 -7.33 -1.23
N TYR A 122 -1.26 -8.05 -1.40
CA TYR A 122 -1.33 -9.30 -2.15
C TYR A 122 -2.57 -9.35 -3.04
N ASP A 123 -2.51 -10.16 -4.09
CA ASP A 123 -3.62 -10.35 -5.01
C ASP A 123 -4.60 -11.44 -4.53
N GLN A 124 -5.63 -11.71 -5.33
CA GLN A 124 -6.68 -12.70 -5.06
C GLN A 124 -6.16 -14.14 -4.99
N SER A 125 -4.96 -14.43 -5.52
CA SER A 125 -4.31 -15.74 -5.42
C SER A 125 -3.43 -15.88 -4.18
N GLY A 126 -3.22 -14.78 -3.45
CA GLY A 126 -2.30 -14.69 -2.32
C GLY A 126 -0.86 -14.34 -2.72
N GLU A 127 -0.61 -14.02 -4.00
CA GLU A 127 0.72 -13.57 -4.42
C GLU A 127 1.02 -12.18 -3.87
N VAL A 128 2.08 -12.07 -3.08
CA VAL A 128 2.51 -10.81 -2.49
C VAL A 128 3.13 -9.91 -3.56
N LYS A 129 2.54 -8.75 -3.76
CA LYS A 129 2.99 -7.73 -4.71
C LYS A 129 3.97 -6.74 -4.08
N LEU A 130 3.66 -6.29 -2.86
CA LEU A 130 4.48 -5.41 -2.05
C LEU A 130 4.59 -5.93 -0.63
N SER A 131 5.75 -5.77 -0.03
CA SER A 131 5.95 -5.87 1.42
C SER A 131 6.61 -4.59 1.93
N GLY A 132 6.35 -4.20 3.15
CA GLY A 132 6.91 -2.98 3.69
C GLY A 132 6.72 -2.82 5.17
N ASN A 133 7.07 -1.66 5.67
CA ASN A 133 6.89 -1.29 7.06
C ASN A 133 6.53 0.19 7.20
N ALA A 134 5.98 0.51 8.35
CA ALA A 134 5.71 1.89 8.73
C ALA A 134 5.89 2.08 10.23
N SER A 135 6.19 3.31 10.62
CA SER A 135 6.24 3.72 12.04
C SER A 135 5.25 4.85 12.27
N ILE A 136 4.42 4.69 13.28
CA ILE A 136 3.44 5.67 13.74
C ILE A 136 3.90 6.22 15.08
N VAL A 137 3.95 7.54 15.23
CA VAL A 137 4.27 8.23 16.48
C VAL A 137 3.00 8.79 17.07
N LEU A 138 2.63 8.34 18.27
CA LEU A 138 1.46 8.89 18.97
C LEU A 138 1.79 10.28 19.54
N ILE A 139 0.92 11.23 19.23
CA ILE A 139 1.04 12.64 19.62
C ILE A 139 0.27 12.86 20.92
#